data_7abc255489121c0a276df9552ca22695
#
_entry.id   7abc255489121c0a276df9552ca22695
#
_cell.length_a   1.000
_cell.length_b   1.000
_cell.length_c   1.000
_cell.angle_alpha   90.00
_cell.angle_beta   90.00
_cell.angle_gamma   90.00
#
_symmetry.space_group_name_H-M   'P 1'
#
loop_
_entity.id
_entity.type
_entity.pdbx_description
1 polymer ?
#
loop_
_entity_poly.entity_id
_entity_poly.type
_entity_poly.pdbx_seq_one_letter_code
_entity_poly.pdbx_strand_id
1 'polypeptide(L)'
;MIAAIENAMLARLRAASDADILGYRFRDLDSYPEDWDQYLKDKLEWRAPAAWVVFAGAEAPPRSDSAEVRYPGSFFLVVAAENSRNETARRHGGEGSAEPGSYQLALDAIALLAYSDLGLPEISPLVPGAIRTVARPQALAARNCSLMAVAFATDFPVPLVTDLAGDEPVPFTGFHVNWDVPPFGNVTLPLPADETADATDHVELPQ
;
A
#
# COMPACT_ATOMS: atom_id res chain seq x y z
N MET A 1 1.23 7.01 4.31
CA MET A 1 1.71 5.66 3.93
C MET A 1 1.83 5.48 2.41
N ILE A 2 0.83 5.79 1.56
CA ILE A 2 0.86 5.55 0.09
C ILE A 2 2.13 6.10 -0.56
N ALA A 3 2.41 7.40 -0.39
CA ALA A 3 3.62 8.02 -0.94
C ALA A 3 4.93 7.40 -0.41
N ALA A 4 4.93 6.91 0.84
CA ALA A 4 6.10 6.21 1.39
C ALA A 4 6.38 4.90 0.64
N ILE A 5 5.33 4.15 0.30
CA ILE A 5 5.45 2.90 -0.47
C ILE A 5 5.98 3.21 -1.88
N GLU A 6 5.41 4.19 -2.59
CA GLU A 6 5.87 4.58 -3.93
C GLU A 6 7.35 4.99 -3.92
N ASN A 7 7.74 5.86 -2.97
CA ASN A 7 9.12 6.31 -2.84
C ASN A 7 10.08 5.15 -2.49
N ALA A 8 9.66 4.22 -1.65
CA ALA A 8 10.47 3.07 -1.27
C ALA A 8 10.65 2.08 -2.43
N MET A 9 9.61 1.86 -3.26
CA MET A 9 9.74 1.09 -4.49
C MET A 9 10.78 1.70 -5.44
N LEU A 10 10.70 3.02 -5.69
CA LEU A 10 11.67 3.74 -6.53
C LEU A 10 13.08 3.72 -5.93
N ALA A 11 13.21 3.91 -4.61
CA ALA A 11 14.49 3.88 -3.93
C ALA A 11 15.18 2.51 -4.06
N ARG A 12 14.42 1.41 -3.98
CA ARG A 12 14.96 0.06 -4.15
C ARG A 12 15.47 -0.20 -5.56
N LEU A 13 14.73 0.26 -6.59
CA LEU A 13 15.19 0.21 -7.99
C LEU A 13 16.46 1.04 -8.19
N ARG A 14 16.51 2.23 -7.59
CA ARG A 14 17.70 3.11 -7.65
C ARG A 14 18.91 2.46 -6.99
N ALA A 15 18.74 1.89 -5.81
CA ALA A 15 19.82 1.22 -5.09
C ALA A 15 20.38 0.03 -5.89
N ALA A 16 19.53 -0.79 -6.52
CA ALA A 16 19.97 -1.89 -7.37
C ALA A 16 20.72 -1.40 -8.63
N SER A 17 20.25 -0.29 -9.22
CA SER A 17 20.87 0.39 -10.35
C SER A 17 22.25 0.94 -9.99
N ASP A 18 22.38 1.59 -8.84
CA ASP A 18 23.62 2.18 -8.36
C ASP A 18 24.66 1.13 -7.94
N ALA A 19 24.20 0.00 -7.43
CA ALA A 19 25.03 -1.15 -7.08
C ALA A 19 25.44 -2.02 -8.29
N ASP A 20 25.01 -1.65 -9.51
CA ASP A 20 25.32 -2.35 -10.78
C ASP A 20 24.88 -3.83 -10.81
N ILE A 21 23.83 -4.17 -10.02
CA ILE A 21 23.31 -5.54 -9.90
C ILE A 21 22.60 -5.99 -11.19
N LEU A 22 22.02 -5.03 -11.94
CA LEU A 22 21.17 -5.29 -13.09
C LEU A 22 21.93 -5.39 -14.41
N GLY A 23 23.23 -4.98 -14.46
CA GLY A 23 23.99 -4.85 -15.69
C GLY A 23 23.58 -3.65 -16.57
N TYR A 24 22.60 -2.86 -16.11
CA TYR A 24 22.16 -1.59 -16.68
C TYR A 24 21.74 -0.64 -15.56
N ARG A 25 21.50 0.62 -15.90
CA ARG A 25 21.01 1.61 -14.93
C ARG A 25 19.72 2.23 -15.38
N PHE A 26 18.76 2.33 -14.47
CA PHE A 26 17.59 3.17 -14.68
C PHE A 26 18.04 4.64 -14.78
N ARG A 27 17.60 5.31 -15.82
CA ARG A 27 17.93 6.72 -16.06
C ARG A 27 16.88 7.65 -15.50
N ASP A 28 15.63 7.20 -15.51
CA ASP A 28 14.49 7.90 -14.93
C ASP A 28 13.71 6.98 -14.00
N LEU A 29 13.49 7.46 -12.77
CA LEU A 29 12.71 6.82 -11.73
C LEU A 29 11.83 7.89 -11.08
N ASP A 30 10.50 7.79 -11.25
CA ASP A 30 9.58 8.85 -10.85
C ASP A 30 8.17 8.29 -10.53
N SER A 31 7.26 9.13 -10.03
CA SER A 31 5.83 8.81 -10.00
C SER A 31 5.26 8.89 -11.42
N TYR A 32 4.27 8.06 -11.70
CA TYR A 32 3.62 8.04 -13.01
C TYR A 32 2.84 9.35 -13.24
N PRO A 33 3.13 10.09 -14.32
CA PRO A 33 2.50 11.38 -14.54
C PRO A 33 1.03 11.22 -14.92
N GLU A 34 0.16 12.02 -14.30
CA GLU A 34 -1.25 12.14 -14.70
C GLU A 34 -1.39 12.84 -16.06
N ASP A 35 -0.57 13.86 -16.31
CA ASP A 35 -0.46 14.60 -17.56
C ASP A 35 0.92 14.43 -18.18
N TRP A 36 1.01 13.57 -19.19
CA TRP A 36 2.24 13.31 -19.93
C TRP A 36 2.74 14.51 -20.74
N ASP A 37 1.84 15.36 -21.25
CA ASP A 37 2.24 16.53 -22.03
C ASP A 37 2.91 17.58 -21.13
N GLN A 38 2.39 17.75 -19.90
CA GLN A 38 3.00 18.62 -18.92
C GLN A 38 4.33 18.04 -18.39
N TYR A 39 4.35 16.74 -18.07
CA TYR A 39 5.56 16.04 -17.60
C TYR A 39 6.72 16.18 -18.60
N LEU A 40 6.44 16.05 -19.91
CA LEU A 40 7.47 16.19 -20.95
C LEU A 40 7.91 17.64 -21.17
N LYS A 41 7.10 18.63 -20.80
CA LYS A 41 7.53 20.06 -20.81
C LYS A 41 8.43 20.37 -19.63
N ASP A 42 8.12 19.85 -18.46
CA ASP A 42 8.86 20.10 -17.21
C ASP A 42 10.18 19.32 -17.19
N LYS A 43 10.14 18.09 -17.68
CA LYS A 43 11.28 17.19 -17.78
C LYS A 43 11.75 17.16 -19.24
N LEU A 44 12.63 18.06 -19.62
CA LEU A 44 13.10 18.29 -21.01
C LEU A 44 13.44 17.01 -21.79
N GLU A 45 13.85 15.93 -21.14
CA GLU A 45 14.03 14.60 -21.71
C GLU A 45 13.95 13.53 -20.61
N TRP A 46 13.01 12.58 -20.70
CA TRP A 46 13.18 11.33 -19.99
C TRP A 46 13.96 10.33 -20.85
N ARG A 47 14.71 9.44 -20.22
CA ARG A 47 15.57 8.48 -20.91
C ARG A 47 15.29 7.05 -20.42
N ALA A 48 15.20 6.12 -21.35
CA ALA A 48 15.14 4.70 -21.03
C ALA A 48 16.54 4.15 -20.66
N PRO A 49 16.62 3.13 -19.82
CA PRO A 49 15.53 2.48 -19.08
C PRO A 49 14.91 3.40 -18.05
N ALA A 50 13.58 3.40 -17.98
CA ALA A 50 12.82 4.23 -17.03
C ALA A 50 11.77 3.41 -16.30
N ALA A 51 11.38 3.86 -15.11
CA ALA A 51 10.26 3.27 -14.39
C ALA A 51 9.49 4.34 -13.62
N TRP A 52 8.17 4.16 -13.55
CA TRP A 52 7.24 5.01 -12.83
C TRP A 52 6.36 4.17 -11.95
N VAL A 53 6.17 4.60 -10.71
CA VAL A 53 5.24 3.99 -9.76
C VAL A 53 3.95 4.79 -9.73
N VAL A 54 2.82 4.09 -9.59
CA VAL A 54 1.51 4.71 -9.38
C VAL A 54 0.69 3.88 -8.42
N PHE A 55 0.04 4.54 -7.47
CA PHE A 55 -1.00 3.93 -6.65
C PHE A 55 -2.26 3.74 -7.50
N ALA A 56 -2.70 2.49 -7.64
CA ALA A 56 -3.85 2.14 -8.48
C ALA A 56 -5.18 2.15 -7.70
N GLY A 57 -5.10 2.28 -6.39
CA GLY A 57 -6.27 2.26 -5.50
C GLY A 57 -6.13 1.24 -4.37
N ALA A 58 -7.08 1.28 -3.46
CA ALA A 58 -7.21 0.30 -2.38
C ALA A 58 -8.67 -0.14 -2.29
N GLU A 59 -8.87 -1.41 -1.93
CA GLU A 59 -10.20 -1.94 -1.68
C GLU A 59 -10.68 -1.55 -0.27
N ALA A 60 -12.00 -1.66 -0.05
CA ALA A 60 -12.55 -1.44 1.28
C ALA A 60 -11.92 -2.44 2.27
N PRO A 61 -11.44 -1.97 3.43
CA PRO A 61 -10.82 -2.86 4.40
C PRO A 61 -11.87 -3.84 4.97
N PRO A 62 -11.47 -5.05 5.32
CA PRO A 62 -12.33 -5.94 6.08
C PRO A 62 -12.67 -5.29 7.43
N ARG A 63 -13.86 -5.58 7.98
CA ARG A 63 -14.19 -5.12 9.33
C ARG A 63 -13.17 -5.66 10.32
N SER A 64 -12.64 -4.75 11.13
CA SER A 64 -11.69 -5.05 12.21
C SER A 64 -12.11 -4.29 13.46
N ASP A 65 -11.96 -4.92 14.61
CA ASP A 65 -12.17 -4.30 15.92
C ASP A 65 -10.84 -3.68 16.44
N SER A 66 -9.82 -3.60 15.60
CA SER A 66 -8.51 -3.03 15.96
C SER A 66 -8.53 -1.49 15.89
N ALA A 67 -7.63 -0.86 16.64
CA ALA A 67 -7.42 0.58 16.64
C ALA A 67 -6.83 1.14 15.33
N GLU A 68 -6.46 0.28 14.40
CA GLU A 68 -5.99 0.67 13.07
C GLU A 68 -6.81 -0.04 11.98
N VAL A 69 -6.99 0.64 10.86
CA VAL A 69 -7.64 0.08 9.68
C VAL A 69 -6.57 -0.25 8.65
N ARG A 70 -6.50 -1.50 8.19
CA ARG A 70 -5.54 -1.93 7.16
C ARG A 70 -6.23 -2.02 5.80
N TYR A 71 -5.71 -1.26 4.83
CA TYR A 71 -6.23 -1.23 3.47
C TYR A 71 -5.41 -2.14 2.55
N PRO A 72 -6.06 -3.09 1.85
CA PRO A 72 -5.43 -3.81 0.74
C PRO A 72 -5.26 -2.86 -0.45
N GLY A 73 -4.04 -2.46 -0.69
CA GLY A 73 -3.68 -1.50 -1.73
C GLY A 73 -2.99 -2.14 -2.92
N SER A 74 -3.23 -1.57 -4.09
CA SER A 74 -2.62 -1.96 -5.35
C SER A 74 -1.75 -0.84 -5.91
N PHE A 75 -0.56 -1.22 -6.38
CA PHE A 75 0.39 -0.34 -7.03
C PHE A 75 0.79 -0.90 -8.38
N PHE A 76 1.04 -0.04 -9.35
CA PHE A 76 1.67 -0.46 -10.60
C PHE A 76 3.06 0.15 -10.71
N LEU A 77 3.99 -0.66 -11.17
CA LEU A 77 5.26 -0.19 -11.68
C LEU A 77 5.21 -0.28 -13.20
N VAL A 78 5.27 0.87 -13.86
CA VAL A 78 5.34 0.98 -15.32
C VAL A 78 6.80 1.13 -15.71
N VAL A 79 7.32 0.21 -16.51
CA VAL A 79 8.70 0.25 -17.03
C VAL A 79 8.72 0.57 -18.50
N ALA A 80 9.75 1.30 -18.94
CA ALA A 80 9.94 1.69 -20.32
C ALA A 80 11.34 1.33 -20.84
N ALA A 81 11.36 0.67 -21.99
CA ALA A 81 12.56 0.44 -22.78
C ALA A 81 12.46 1.14 -24.12
N GLU A 82 13.56 1.72 -24.60
CA GLU A 82 13.68 2.31 -25.93
C GLU A 82 14.71 1.56 -26.76
N ASN A 83 14.37 1.31 -28.02
CA ASN A 83 15.33 0.79 -29.00
C ASN A 83 14.93 1.28 -30.40
N SER A 84 15.87 1.89 -31.10
CA SER A 84 15.64 2.42 -32.44
C SER A 84 15.59 1.37 -33.54
N ARG A 85 16.11 0.13 -33.29
CA ARG A 85 16.24 -0.91 -34.31
C ARG A 85 14.89 -1.42 -34.78
N ASN A 86 14.08 -1.97 -33.84
CA ASN A 86 12.75 -2.52 -34.17
C ASN A 86 11.92 -2.78 -32.91
N GLU A 87 10.67 -3.18 -33.11
CA GLU A 87 9.74 -3.49 -32.01
C GLU A 87 10.20 -4.67 -31.16
N THR A 88 10.74 -5.72 -31.78
CA THR A 88 11.26 -6.89 -31.07
C THR A 88 12.39 -6.53 -30.12
N ALA A 89 13.34 -5.71 -30.58
CA ALA A 89 14.46 -5.23 -29.76
C ALA A 89 14.01 -4.36 -28.58
N ARG A 90 12.91 -3.61 -28.71
CA ARG A 90 12.33 -2.85 -27.58
C ARG A 90 11.78 -3.74 -26.48
N ARG A 91 11.24 -4.90 -26.85
CA ARG A 91 10.66 -5.87 -25.91
C ARG A 91 11.73 -6.82 -25.35
N HIS A 92 12.55 -7.39 -26.22
CA HIS A 92 13.51 -8.44 -25.86
C HIS A 92 14.87 -7.90 -25.41
N GLY A 93 15.19 -6.67 -25.78
CA GLY A 93 16.51 -6.06 -25.58
C GLY A 93 17.39 -6.12 -26.83
N GLY A 94 18.55 -5.48 -26.74
CA GLY A 94 19.58 -5.47 -27.78
C GLY A 94 20.61 -6.59 -27.60
N GLU A 95 21.74 -6.44 -28.31
CA GLU A 95 22.88 -7.35 -28.18
C GLU A 95 23.71 -7.01 -26.94
N GLY A 96 23.28 -7.50 -25.78
CA GLY A 96 24.00 -7.32 -24.52
C GLY A 96 23.13 -6.79 -23.38
N SER A 97 23.62 -6.95 -22.14
CA SER A 97 22.90 -6.57 -20.93
C SER A 97 22.69 -5.05 -20.79
N ALA A 98 23.47 -4.24 -21.47
CA ALA A 98 23.39 -2.77 -21.39
C ALA A 98 22.16 -2.18 -22.11
N GLU A 99 21.49 -2.95 -22.99
CA GLU A 99 20.28 -2.53 -23.70
C GLU A 99 19.08 -3.41 -23.30
N PRO A 100 18.54 -3.27 -22.07
CA PRO A 100 17.44 -4.10 -21.61
C PRO A 100 16.17 -3.83 -22.40
N GLY A 101 15.43 -4.89 -22.74
CA GLY A 101 14.07 -4.77 -23.26
C GLY A 101 13.04 -4.62 -22.14
N SER A 102 11.82 -4.24 -22.49
CA SER A 102 10.75 -4.05 -21.49
C SER A 102 10.41 -5.35 -20.74
N TYR A 103 10.61 -6.54 -21.34
CA TYR A 103 10.41 -7.81 -20.65
C TYR A 103 11.43 -8.02 -19.53
N GLN A 104 12.69 -7.74 -19.81
CA GLN A 104 13.75 -7.81 -18.80
C GLN A 104 13.46 -6.84 -17.65
N LEU A 105 13.14 -5.56 -17.96
CA LEU A 105 12.82 -4.56 -16.94
C LEU A 105 11.67 -5.00 -16.03
N ALA A 106 10.63 -5.62 -16.59
CA ALA A 106 9.50 -6.11 -15.81
C ALA A 106 9.90 -7.28 -14.89
N LEU A 107 10.71 -8.22 -15.36
CA LEU A 107 11.17 -9.36 -14.58
C LEU A 107 12.15 -8.92 -13.48
N ASP A 108 13.07 -8.02 -13.77
CA ASP A 108 14.00 -7.47 -12.80
C ASP A 108 13.28 -6.67 -11.70
N ALA A 109 12.22 -5.93 -12.09
CA ALA A 109 11.35 -5.24 -11.13
C ALA A 109 10.67 -6.23 -10.16
N ILE A 110 10.18 -7.37 -10.66
CA ILE A 110 9.62 -8.42 -9.81
C ILE A 110 10.69 -9.00 -8.88
N ALA A 111 11.86 -9.32 -9.42
CA ALA A 111 12.96 -9.89 -8.63
C ALA A 111 13.43 -8.96 -7.50
N LEU A 112 13.36 -7.65 -7.71
CA LEU A 112 13.77 -6.65 -6.73
C LEU A 112 12.70 -6.35 -5.67
N LEU A 113 11.42 -6.37 -6.05
CA LEU A 113 10.34 -5.85 -5.22
C LEU A 113 9.48 -6.96 -4.59
N ALA A 114 9.37 -8.14 -5.22
CA ALA A 114 8.51 -9.21 -4.72
C ALA A 114 8.90 -9.66 -3.31
N TYR A 115 7.88 -9.83 -2.49
CA TYR A 115 7.99 -10.30 -1.11
C TYR A 115 8.89 -9.45 -0.21
N SER A 116 9.12 -8.19 -0.57
CA SER A 116 9.83 -7.19 0.23
C SER A 116 8.84 -6.26 0.92
N ASP A 117 9.13 -5.92 2.16
CA ASP A 117 8.48 -4.85 2.91
C ASP A 117 9.07 -3.46 2.60
N LEU A 118 10.04 -3.40 1.69
CA LEU A 118 10.75 -2.17 1.28
C LEU A 118 11.46 -1.43 2.43
N GLY A 119 11.65 -2.07 3.59
CA GLY A 119 12.13 -1.43 4.80
C GLY A 119 11.05 -0.62 5.53
N LEU A 120 9.79 -0.86 5.24
CA LEU A 120 8.61 -0.28 5.90
C LEU A 120 7.92 -1.38 6.72
N PRO A 121 8.25 -1.58 7.99
CA PRO A 121 7.77 -2.72 8.79
C PRO A 121 6.24 -2.72 9.01
N GLU A 122 5.59 -1.61 8.73
CA GLU A 122 4.15 -1.43 8.91
C GLU A 122 3.32 -2.00 7.76
N ILE A 123 3.93 -2.24 6.57
CA ILE A 123 3.23 -2.81 5.42
C ILE A 123 3.41 -4.33 5.34
N SER A 124 2.48 -5.00 4.68
CA SER A 124 2.69 -6.39 4.29
C SER A 124 3.72 -6.47 3.14
N PRO A 125 4.51 -7.56 3.02
CA PRO A 125 5.40 -7.71 1.88
C PRO A 125 4.66 -7.59 0.55
N LEU A 126 5.27 -6.92 -0.42
CA LEU A 126 4.71 -6.72 -1.75
C LEU A 126 4.44 -8.05 -2.46
N VAL A 127 3.21 -8.32 -2.83
CA VAL A 127 2.82 -9.52 -3.60
C VAL A 127 2.76 -9.14 -5.07
N PRO A 128 3.59 -9.75 -5.95
CA PRO A 128 3.54 -9.49 -7.37
C PRO A 128 2.25 -10.04 -7.98
N GLY A 129 1.65 -9.27 -8.86
CA GLY A 129 0.42 -9.60 -9.58
C GLY A 129 0.62 -9.71 -11.09
N ALA A 130 -0.35 -9.23 -11.84
CA ALA A 130 -0.35 -9.32 -13.30
C ALA A 130 0.74 -8.47 -13.96
N ILE A 131 1.36 -9.02 -14.99
CA ILE A 131 2.21 -8.29 -15.93
C ILE A 131 1.40 -7.98 -17.18
N ARG A 132 1.39 -6.72 -17.62
CA ARG A 132 0.60 -6.28 -18.77
C ARG A 132 1.40 -5.34 -19.67
N THR A 133 1.13 -5.40 -20.97
CA THR A 133 1.56 -4.34 -21.89
C THR A 133 0.72 -3.09 -21.67
N VAL A 134 1.37 -1.93 -21.71
CA VAL A 134 0.70 -0.63 -21.57
C VAL A 134 0.67 0.04 -22.93
N ALA A 135 -0.50 0.54 -23.32
CA ALA A 135 -0.63 1.37 -24.51
C ALA A 135 0.21 2.65 -24.33
N ARG A 136 0.94 3.03 -25.36
CA ARG A 136 1.71 4.27 -25.32
C ARG A 136 0.77 5.47 -25.25
N PRO A 137 0.96 6.39 -24.29
CA PRO A 137 0.29 7.69 -24.30
C PRO A 137 0.54 8.43 -25.60
N GLN A 138 -0.39 9.28 -26.04
CA GLN A 138 -0.28 10.06 -27.27
C GLN A 138 1.01 10.90 -27.28
N ALA A 139 1.39 11.46 -26.15
CA ALA A 139 2.63 12.22 -25.98
C ALA A 139 3.91 11.41 -26.29
N LEU A 140 3.85 10.09 -26.17
CA LEU A 140 4.96 9.17 -26.47
C LEU A 140 4.82 8.49 -27.84
N ALA A 141 3.83 8.85 -28.66
CA ALA A 141 3.56 8.16 -29.93
C ALA A 141 4.74 8.21 -30.91
N ALA A 142 5.50 9.31 -30.91
CA ALA A 142 6.69 9.48 -31.74
C ALA A 142 7.94 8.74 -31.22
N ARG A 143 7.92 8.25 -29.96
CA ARG A 143 9.08 7.58 -29.35
C ARG A 143 9.06 6.09 -29.66
N ASN A 144 10.26 5.56 -29.90
CA ASN A 144 10.49 4.14 -30.16
C ASN A 144 10.58 3.35 -28.85
N CYS A 145 9.56 3.43 -27.98
CA CYS A 145 9.53 2.79 -26.68
C CYS A 145 8.52 1.63 -26.58
N SER A 146 8.77 0.71 -25.66
CA SER A 146 7.87 -0.33 -25.21
C SER A 146 7.60 -0.15 -23.73
N LEU A 147 6.33 -0.16 -23.33
CA LEU A 147 5.88 0.01 -21.96
C LEU A 147 5.28 -1.28 -21.43
N MET A 148 5.62 -1.63 -20.20
CA MET A 148 4.97 -2.73 -19.46
C MET A 148 4.64 -2.26 -18.04
N ALA A 149 3.55 -2.77 -17.50
CA ALA A 149 3.17 -2.58 -16.11
C ALA A 149 3.21 -3.91 -15.35
N VAL A 150 3.75 -3.86 -14.16
CA VAL A 150 3.72 -4.94 -13.18
C VAL A 150 2.88 -4.48 -11.99
N ALA A 151 1.87 -5.26 -11.65
CA ALA A 151 1.05 -4.99 -10.47
C ALA A 151 1.74 -5.53 -9.21
N PHE A 152 1.58 -4.81 -8.11
CA PHE A 152 1.97 -5.23 -6.77
C PHE A 152 0.85 -4.93 -5.80
N ALA A 153 0.59 -5.83 -4.87
CA ALA A 153 -0.39 -5.64 -3.80
C ALA A 153 0.33 -5.65 -2.44
N THR A 154 -0.15 -4.84 -1.52
CA THR A 154 0.28 -4.83 -0.13
C THR A 154 -0.81 -4.27 0.76
N ASP A 155 -0.84 -4.69 2.02
CA ASP A 155 -1.71 -4.09 3.03
C ASP A 155 -0.93 -3.03 3.81
N PHE A 156 -1.54 -1.86 3.97
CA PHE A 156 -0.94 -0.78 4.73
C PHE A 156 -1.91 -0.22 5.78
N PRO A 157 -1.39 0.20 6.96
CA PRO A 157 -2.22 0.74 8.04
C PRO A 157 -2.61 2.20 7.77
N VAL A 158 -3.82 2.51 8.21
CA VAL A 158 -4.28 3.88 8.42
C VAL A 158 -4.64 4.00 9.90
N PRO A 159 -3.84 4.68 10.71
CA PRO A 159 -4.15 4.88 12.12
C PRO A 159 -5.43 5.70 12.27
N LEU A 160 -6.32 5.26 13.14
CA LEU A 160 -7.49 6.04 13.49
C LEU A 160 -7.06 7.21 14.38
N VAL A 161 -7.60 8.39 14.13
CA VAL A 161 -7.43 9.55 15.01
C VAL A 161 -8.42 9.41 16.16
N THR A 162 -7.97 8.88 17.29
CA THR A 162 -8.78 8.69 18.50
C THR A 162 -8.71 9.89 19.45
N ASP A 163 -7.66 10.68 19.37
CA ASP A 163 -7.42 11.83 20.27
C ASP A 163 -7.94 13.14 19.65
N LEU A 164 -9.23 13.23 19.42
CA LEU A 164 -9.87 14.53 19.33
C LEU A 164 -9.97 15.05 20.74
N ALA A 165 -9.46 16.25 20.99
CA ALA A 165 -9.42 16.88 22.31
C ALA A 165 -10.81 16.79 23.01
N GLY A 166 -10.92 15.93 24.02
CA GLY A 166 -12.17 15.65 24.74
C GLY A 166 -12.61 14.19 24.78
N ASP A 167 -12.03 13.32 23.96
CA ASP A 167 -12.36 11.88 23.89
C ASP A 167 -11.31 11.01 24.61
N GLU A 168 -10.72 11.48 25.70
CA GLU A 168 -10.00 10.53 26.56
C GLU A 168 -11.02 9.51 27.09
N PRO A 169 -10.88 8.23 26.77
CA PRO A 169 -11.77 7.21 27.33
C PRO A 169 -11.63 7.26 28.85
N VAL A 170 -12.72 7.59 29.51
CA VAL A 170 -12.74 7.57 30.98
C VAL A 170 -12.38 6.15 31.40
N PRO A 171 -11.30 5.95 32.17
CA PRO A 171 -10.91 4.62 32.57
C PRO A 171 -12.06 3.96 33.33
N PHE A 172 -12.42 2.75 32.93
CA PHE A 172 -13.41 1.95 33.67
C PHE A 172 -12.76 1.47 34.97
N THR A 173 -12.99 2.21 36.05
CA THR A 173 -12.31 2.00 37.34
C THR A 173 -13.02 1.02 38.27
N GLY A 174 -14.30 0.77 38.02
CA GLY A 174 -15.07 -0.17 38.84
C GLY A 174 -16.49 -0.29 38.37
N PHE A 175 -17.19 -1.26 38.90
CA PHE A 175 -18.62 -1.41 38.71
C PHE A 175 -19.30 -1.69 40.05
N HIS A 176 -20.53 -1.24 40.13
CA HIS A 176 -21.42 -1.43 41.27
C HIS A 176 -22.64 -2.19 40.83
N VAL A 177 -23.01 -3.27 41.55
CA VAL A 177 -24.17 -4.09 41.28
C VAL A 177 -25.05 -4.11 42.50
N ASN A 178 -26.29 -3.79 42.33
CA ASN A 178 -27.36 -4.00 43.34
C ASN A 178 -28.12 -5.26 42.97
N TRP A 179 -28.25 -6.13 43.95
CA TRP A 179 -29.01 -7.36 43.83
C TRP A 179 -30.33 -7.24 44.58
N ASP A 180 -31.45 -7.38 43.88
CA ASP A 180 -32.74 -7.57 44.50
C ASP A 180 -33.05 -9.04 44.47
N VAL A 181 -33.13 -9.68 45.62
CA VAL A 181 -33.40 -11.10 45.76
C VAL A 181 -34.92 -11.27 45.97
N PRO A 182 -35.64 -11.89 45.02
CA PRO A 182 -37.09 -12.09 45.21
C PRO A 182 -37.34 -12.90 46.47
N PRO A 183 -38.38 -12.52 47.29
CA PRO A 183 -38.76 -13.28 48.46
C PRO A 183 -39.11 -14.71 48.07
N PHE A 184 -38.76 -15.68 48.92
CA PHE A 184 -39.03 -17.10 48.70
C PHE A 184 -40.52 -17.35 48.42
N GLY A 185 -40.83 -17.83 47.19
CA GLY A 185 -42.20 -18.15 46.78
C GLY A 185 -42.60 -17.42 45.50
N ASN A 186 -43.66 -17.84 44.85
CA ASN A 186 -44.17 -17.42 43.54
C ASN A 186 -44.41 -15.91 43.41
N VAL A 187 -43.37 -15.12 43.21
CA VAL A 187 -43.49 -13.70 42.90
C VAL A 187 -43.57 -13.54 41.40
N THR A 188 -44.60 -12.86 40.91
CA THR A 188 -44.81 -12.57 39.49
C THR A 188 -43.90 -11.43 39.07
N LEU A 189 -43.14 -11.63 37.98
CA LEU A 189 -42.31 -10.56 37.38
C LEU A 189 -43.20 -9.49 36.71
N PRO A 190 -42.83 -8.20 36.71
CA PRO A 190 -41.62 -7.66 37.29
C PRO A 190 -41.68 -7.56 38.83
N LEU A 191 -40.53 -7.75 39.47
CA LEU A 191 -40.39 -7.54 40.91
C LEU A 191 -40.72 -6.08 41.27
N PRO A 192 -41.43 -5.85 42.41
CA PRO A 192 -41.64 -4.47 42.87
C PRO A 192 -40.26 -3.83 43.13
N ALA A 193 -39.96 -2.73 42.45
CA ALA A 193 -38.78 -1.94 42.72
C ALA A 193 -38.95 -1.31 44.12
N ASP A 194 -38.20 -1.78 45.10
CA ASP A 194 -38.03 -1.03 46.32
C ASP A 194 -36.74 -0.20 46.23
N GLU A 195 -36.60 0.81 47.07
CA GLU A 195 -35.43 1.74 47.02
C GLU A 195 -34.16 1.18 47.71
N THR A 196 -34.23 -0.08 48.20
CA THR A 196 -33.15 -0.72 48.96
C THR A 196 -32.73 -2.03 48.30
N ALA A 197 -31.49 -2.14 47.90
CA ALA A 197 -30.95 -3.40 47.39
C ALA A 197 -30.75 -4.40 48.54
N ASP A 198 -31.10 -5.66 48.32
CA ASP A 198 -30.91 -6.75 49.27
C ASP A 198 -29.44 -7.12 49.46
N ALA A 199 -28.66 -6.94 48.42
CA ALA A 199 -27.21 -7.08 48.45
C ALA A 199 -26.54 -6.13 47.45
N THR A 200 -25.34 -5.70 47.76
CA THR A 200 -24.54 -4.82 46.89
C THR A 200 -23.13 -5.38 46.74
N ASP A 201 -22.65 -5.43 45.48
CA ASP A 201 -21.25 -5.70 45.18
C ASP A 201 -20.59 -4.46 44.57
N HIS A 202 -19.40 -4.15 45.05
CA HIS A 202 -18.59 -3.11 44.50
C HIS A 202 -17.20 -3.69 44.15
N VAL A 203 -16.84 -3.63 42.89
CA VAL A 203 -15.56 -4.14 42.39
C VAL A 203 -14.73 -2.99 41.87
N GLU A 204 -13.60 -2.70 42.50
CA GLU A 204 -12.59 -1.79 41.99
C GLU A 204 -11.59 -2.55 41.13
N LEU A 205 -11.32 -2.02 39.93
CA LEU A 205 -10.32 -2.59 39.05
C LEU A 205 -8.95 -1.97 39.33
N PRO A 206 -7.88 -2.79 39.41
CA PRO A 206 -6.52 -2.27 39.55
C PRO A 206 -6.15 -1.44 38.31
N GLN A 207 -5.56 -0.26 38.56
CA GLN A 207 -5.08 0.65 37.54
C GLN A 207 -3.67 0.28 37.07
#